data_12425d7d18140c4ff73d3deece3d66c4
#
_entry.id   12425d7d18140c4ff73d3deece3d66c4
#
_cell.length_a   1.000
_cell.length_b   1.000
_cell.length_c   1.000
_cell.angle_alpha   90.00
_cell.angle_beta   90.00
_cell.angle_gamma   90.00
#
_symmetry.space_group_name_H-M   'P 1'
#
loop_
_entity.id
_entity.type
_entity.pdbx_description
1 polymer ?
#
loop_
_entity_poly.entity_id
_entity_poly.type
_entity_poly.pdbx_seq_one_letter_code
_entity_poly.pdbx_strand_id
1 'polypeptide(L)'
;MTNRRQFLQGAGAAMALGAGFVSRSALAALPESPTMTSSMMAPPLEPHAGPWYNPVVTLNSWSLPFRMNNGWKEFHLTAEAVEREMAPGMVARLWGYNGQSPGPTIECVEGDKVRIFVTNRLPEHTTIHWHGIFLPAGMDGVGGLNQPQIPPGKTYAYEFELKQSGTFMYHPHADEMVQMAMGMMGSLVVHPKDPQMHKVDRDFCFLMSSYDIEPGTMTARINTMLDFNIWTWNSRVFPGIDHLVCGLNEKVRVRMGNLTMTNHPIHIHGLKFEVACTDGGWVRPEARWPEVTVDIAIGQMRAVEFIADAPGDWAMHCHKSHHTMNPMGHNVPNMIGVDQRPVQKSLGKLLPGYMVMGERGMADMGEMVMPLPDNTLPMMTGQGPFGPIEMGGMFTVLKVRDGQPKNDYTDPGWYDYPDGTVSYEV
;
A
#
# COMPACT_ATOMS: atom_id res chain seq x y z
N MET A 1 -12.94 46.31 -22.71
CA MET A 1 -13.10 45.78 -21.35
C MET A 1 -14.52 45.28 -21.22
N THR A 2 -14.73 44.02 -21.52
CA THR A 2 -16.04 43.36 -21.43
C THR A 2 -16.29 42.91 -20.01
N ASN A 3 -17.41 43.30 -19.45
CA ASN A 3 -17.80 43.11 -18.05
C ASN A 3 -18.20 41.64 -17.80
N ARG A 4 -17.82 41.08 -16.67
CA ARG A 4 -18.09 39.71 -16.22
C ARG A 4 -19.56 39.25 -16.31
N ARG A 5 -20.49 40.17 -16.37
CA ARG A 5 -21.93 39.89 -16.55
C ARG A 5 -22.33 39.46 -17.96
N GLN A 6 -21.54 39.81 -18.97
CA GLN A 6 -21.86 39.45 -20.38
C GLN A 6 -21.33 38.05 -20.76
N PHE A 7 -20.41 37.50 -19.99
CA PHE A 7 -19.88 36.14 -20.20
C PHE A 7 -20.85 35.04 -19.73
N LEU A 8 -21.68 35.31 -18.73
CA LEU A 8 -22.62 34.33 -18.18
C LEU A 8 -23.98 34.29 -18.91
N GLN A 9 -24.28 35.18 -19.84
CA GLN A 9 -25.52 35.17 -20.62
C GLN A 9 -25.39 34.45 -21.98
N GLY A 10 -24.18 34.04 -22.36
CA GLY A 10 -23.93 33.34 -23.63
C GLY A 10 -23.95 31.80 -23.57
N ALA A 11 -24.03 31.20 -22.38
CA ALA A 11 -23.93 29.76 -22.18
C ALA A 11 -25.28 29.02 -22.01
N GLY A 12 -26.39 29.70 -22.21
CA GLY A 12 -27.75 29.17 -21.92
C GLY A 12 -28.59 28.67 -23.07
N ALA A 13 -28.07 28.59 -24.31
CA ALA A 13 -28.94 28.35 -25.48
C ALA A 13 -28.40 27.32 -26.50
N ALA A 14 -27.82 26.21 -26.02
CA ALA A 14 -27.43 25.10 -26.90
C ALA A 14 -27.47 23.73 -26.22
N MET A 15 -28.59 23.39 -25.57
CA MET A 15 -28.87 22.01 -25.15
C MET A 15 -30.35 21.69 -25.37
N ALA A 16 -30.73 21.47 -26.61
CA ALA A 16 -31.89 20.66 -26.99
C ALA A 16 -31.70 20.24 -28.43
N LEU A 17 -31.50 18.98 -28.64
CA LEU A 17 -31.66 18.13 -29.83
C LEU A 17 -30.41 17.31 -30.14
N GLY A 18 -30.49 16.05 -29.75
CA GLY A 18 -29.48 15.05 -30.08
C GLY A 18 -29.63 13.75 -29.25
N ALA A 19 -30.84 13.19 -29.21
CA ALA A 19 -30.97 11.78 -28.81
C ALA A 19 -30.44 10.91 -29.95
N GLY A 20 -29.11 10.76 -30.02
CA GLY A 20 -28.43 9.88 -30.93
C GLY A 20 -28.02 8.62 -30.17
N PHE A 21 -28.47 7.50 -30.66
CA PHE A 21 -28.11 6.15 -30.24
C PHE A 21 -26.59 6.03 -30.00
N VAL A 22 -26.16 5.97 -28.74
CA VAL A 22 -24.82 5.48 -28.40
C VAL A 22 -24.89 3.96 -28.45
N SER A 23 -24.35 3.38 -29.52
CA SER A 23 -24.09 1.97 -29.60
C SER A 23 -23.31 1.54 -28.37
N ARG A 24 -23.79 0.52 -27.66
CA ARG A 24 -23.03 -0.20 -26.67
C ARG A 24 -21.81 -0.80 -27.37
N SER A 25 -20.71 -0.06 -27.41
CA SER A 25 -19.40 -0.66 -27.65
C SER A 25 -19.16 -1.66 -26.53
N ALA A 26 -19.02 -2.92 -26.91
CA ALA A 26 -18.66 -3.99 -26.00
C ALA A 26 -17.40 -3.55 -25.24
N LEU A 27 -17.54 -3.24 -23.96
CA LEU A 27 -16.39 -3.29 -23.05
C LEU A 27 -15.91 -4.75 -23.14
N ALA A 28 -14.76 -4.95 -23.77
CA ALA A 28 -14.04 -6.19 -23.62
C ALA A 28 -13.86 -6.43 -22.11
N ALA A 29 -14.37 -7.56 -21.62
CA ALA A 29 -14.18 -7.96 -20.26
C ALA A 29 -12.67 -7.92 -19.98
N LEU A 30 -12.26 -7.05 -19.06
CA LEU A 30 -10.89 -7.06 -18.55
C LEU A 30 -10.66 -8.47 -17.98
N PRO A 31 -9.49 -9.08 -18.22
CA PRO A 31 -9.20 -10.36 -17.61
C PRO A 31 -9.36 -10.23 -16.10
N GLU A 32 -10.09 -11.15 -15.50
CA GLU A 32 -10.21 -11.24 -14.04
C GLU A 32 -8.82 -11.21 -13.44
N SER A 33 -8.60 -10.31 -12.48
CA SER A 33 -7.36 -10.27 -11.74
C SER A 33 -7.18 -11.65 -11.09
N PRO A 34 -6.07 -12.36 -11.33
CA PRO A 34 -5.90 -13.67 -10.77
C PRO A 34 -5.95 -13.58 -9.26
N THR A 35 -6.86 -14.31 -8.66
CA THR A 35 -6.88 -14.53 -7.21
C THR A 35 -5.52 -15.13 -6.83
N MET A 36 -4.73 -14.40 -6.03
CA MET A 36 -3.39 -14.80 -5.64
C MET A 36 -3.47 -16.10 -4.83
N THR A 37 -3.24 -17.21 -5.48
CA THR A 37 -2.93 -18.45 -4.80
C THR A 37 -1.43 -18.52 -4.50
N SER A 38 -1.03 -19.23 -3.47
CA SER A 38 0.37 -19.43 -3.07
C SER A 38 1.30 -19.95 -4.20
N SER A 39 0.74 -20.32 -5.34
CA SER A 39 1.45 -20.79 -6.53
C SER A 39 2.01 -19.68 -7.43
N MET A 40 1.78 -18.40 -7.13
CA MET A 40 2.28 -17.26 -7.92
C MET A 40 3.56 -16.62 -7.32
N MET A 41 4.22 -17.31 -6.41
CA MET A 41 5.55 -16.89 -5.98
C MET A 41 6.52 -17.03 -7.17
N ALA A 42 7.30 -15.98 -7.42
CA ALA A 42 8.42 -16.08 -8.35
C ALA A 42 9.28 -17.28 -7.97
N PRO A 43 9.89 -17.98 -8.96
CA PRO A 43 10.82 -19.05 -8.64
C PRO A 43 11.88 -18.53 -7.67
N PRO A 44 12.30 -19.33 -6.67
CA PRO A 44 13.25 -18.89 -5.68
C PRO A 44 14.52 -18.38 -6.39
N LEU A 45 15.04 -17.24 -5.90
CA LEU A 45 16.29 -16.68 -6.41
C LEU A 45 17.41 -17.72 -6.20
N GLU A 46 18.08 -18.10 -7.27
CA GLU A 46 19.26 -18.95 -7.17
C GLU A 46 20.40 -18.12 -6.59
N PRO A 47 20.89 -18.41 -5.38
CA PRO A 47 22.07 -17.78 -4.87
C PRO A 47 23.28 -18.20 -5.71
N HIS A 48 24.29 -17.34 -5.85
CA HIS A 48 25.54 -17.70 -6.52
C HIS A 48 26.28 -18.83 -5.79
N ALA A 49 26.03 -19.03 -4.49
CA ALA A 49 26.47 -20.16 -3.68
C ALA A 49 25.67 -20.17 -2.36
N GLY A 50 25.33 -21.35 -1.87
CA GLY A 50 24.70 -21.51 -0.56
C GLY A 50 23.19 -21.82 -0.60
N PRO A 51 22.51 -21.82 0.55
CA PRO A 51 21.08 -22.07 0.63
C PRO A 51 20.27 -20.95 -0.04
N TRP A 52 19.05 -21.29 -0.47
CA TRP A 52 18.11 -20.36 -1.09
C TRP A 52 17.79 -19.19 -0.14
N TYR A 53 17.57 -17.99 -0.72
CA TYR A 53 16.98 -16.87 0.00
C TYR A 53 15.53 -17.18 0.33
N ASN A 54 15.09 -16.77 1.52
CA ASN A 54 13.66 -16.70 1.75
C ASN A 54 13.06 -15.63 0.84
N PRO A 55 11.96 -15.94 0.12
CA PRO A 55 11.32 -14.95 -0.73
C PRO A 55 10.78 -13.79 0.11
N VAL A 56 10.79 -12.60 -0.47
CA VAL A 56 10.08 -11.47 0.10
C VAL A 56 8.59 -11.61 -0.20
N VAL A 57 7.78 -11.61 0.85
CA VAL A 57 6.32 -11.66 0.73
C VAL A 57 5.76 -10.25 0.77
N THR A 58 5.41 -9.72 -0.39
CA THR A 58 4.66 -8.47 -0.49
C THR A 58 3.18 -8.80 -0.45
N LEU A 59 2.57 -8.63 0.72
CA LEU A 59 1.17 -8.98 0.94
C LEU A 59 0.26 -8.26 -0.06
N ASN A 60 -0.69 -9.00 -0.65
CA ASN A 60 -1.60 -8.51 -1.68
C ASN A 60 -0.90 -8.00 -2.96
N SER A 61 0.32 -8.45 -3.21
CA SER A 61 1.12 -8.17 -4.40
C SER A 61 1.90 -9.44 -4.79
N TRP A 62 2.84 -9.34 -5.71
CA TRP A 62 3.62 -10.48 -6.21
C TRP A 62 5.03 -10.01 -6.62
N SER A 63 5.97 -10.96 -6.75
CA SER A 63 7.32 -10.70 -7.21
C SER A 63 7.41 -10.84 -8.73
N LEU A 64 8.04 -9.87 -9.39
CA LEU A 64 8.18 -9.85 -10.85
C LEU A 64 9.10 -10.98 -11.32
N PRO A 65 8.65 -11.89 -12.18
CA PRO A 65 9.50 -12.90 -12.74
C PRO A 65 10.55 -12.30 -13.69
N PHE A 66 11.70 -12.94 -13.77
CA PHE A 66 12.76 -12.57 -14.69
C PHE A 66 13.18 -13.77 -15.58
N ARG A 67 13.89 -13.47 -16.65
CA ARG A 67 14.61 -14.49 -17.41
C ARG A 67 16.10 -14.15 -17.47
N MET A 68 16.95 -15.16 -17.49
CA MET A 68 18.37 -14.98 -17.73
C MET A 68 18.65 -14.87 -19.25
N ASN A 69 19.33 -13.82 -19.64
CA ASN A 69 19.77 -13.64 -21.04
C ASN A 69 21.19 -13.09 -21.07
N ASN A 70 22.14 -13.92 -21.50
CA ASN A 70 23.56 -13.57 -21.59
C ASN A 70 24.16 -12.92 -20.34
N GLY A 71 23.80 -13.46 -19.17
CA GLY A 71 24.26 -12.96 -17.85
C GLY A 71 23.49 -11.76 -17.29
N TRP A 72 22.42 -11.30 -17.97
CA TRP A 72 21.52 -10.28 -17.50
C TRP A 72 20.25 -10.91 -16.96
N LYS A 73 19.77 -10.43 -15.80
CA LYS A 73 18.40 -10.66 -15.34
C LYS A 73 17.49 -9.66 -16.03
N GLU A 74 16.63 -10.15 -16.92
CA GLU A 74 15.71 -9.31 -17.69
C GLU A 74 14.32 -9.29 -17.03
N PHE A 75 13.84 -8.10 -16.73
CA PHE A 75 12.51 -7.82 -16.20
C PHE A 75 11.72 -6.97 -17.20
N HIS A 76 10.39 -7.10 -17.17
CA HIS A 76 9.49 -6.27 -17.96
C HIS A 76 8.45 -5.60 -17.07
N LEU A 77 8.51 -4.27 -16.97
CA LEU A 77 7.50 -3.44 -16.36
C LEU A 77 6.63 -2.77 -17.42
N THR A 78 5.34 -2.81 -17.24
CA THR A 78 4.38 -2.09 -18.07
C THR A 78 3.65 -1.07 -17.21
N ALA A 79 3.88 0.22 -17.45
CA ALA A 79 3.16 1.31 -16.83
C ALA A 79 1.78 1.45 -17.50
N GLU A 80 0.70 1.32 -16.75
CA GLU A 80 -0.67 1.29 -17.29
C GLU A 80 -1.74 1.68 -16.25
N ALA A 81 -2.94 2.00 -16.74
CA ALA A 81 -4.09 2.18 -15.87
C ALA A 81 -4.53 0.84 -15.28
N VAL A 82 -4.88 0.84 -14.00
CA VAL A 82 -5.24 -0.35 -13.24
C VAL A 82 -6.47 -0.09 -12.37
N GLU A 83 -7.22 -1.14 -12.05
CA GLU A 83 -8.21 -1.13 -10.98
C GLU A 83 -7.64 -1.88 -9.77
N ARG A 84 -7.78 -1.28 -8.60
CA ARG A 84 -7.29 -1.85 -7.34
C ARG A 84 -8.43 -1.96 -6.35
N GLU A 85 -8.79 -3.17 -5.98
CA GLU A 85 -9.62 -3.40 -4.81
C GLU A 85 -8.81 -3.03 -3.56
N MET A 86 -9.23 -1.97 -2.88
CA MET A 86 -8.58 -1.50 -1.63
C MET A 86 -9.04 -2.29 -0.42
N ALA A 87 -10.30 -2.69 -0.41
CA ALA A 87 -10.91 -3.65 0.50
C ALA A 87 -12.22 -4.16 -0.12
N PRO A 88 -12.82 -5.25 0.37
CA PRO A 88 -14.12 -5.71 -0.11
C PRO A 88 -15.16 -4.59 -0.09
N GLY A 89 -15.72 -4.27 -1.27
CA GLY A 89 -16.70 -3.18 -1.45
C GLY A 89 -16.12 -1.83 -1.83
N MET A 90 -14.78 -1.71 -1.99
CA MET A 90 -14.14 -0.48 -2.46
C MET A 90 -13.06 -0.76 -3.50
N VAL A 91 -13.23 -0.20 -4.69
CA VAL A 91 -12.28 -0.29 -5.82
C VAL A 91 -11.82 1.11 -6.20
N ALA A 92 -10.53 1.28 -6.41
CA ALA A 92 -9.93 2.51 -6.92
C ALA A 92 -9.42 2.33 -8.36
N ARG A 93 -9.58 3.36 -9.18
CA ARG A 93 -8.95 3.48 -10.50
C ARG A 93 -7.65 4.24 -10.34
N LEU A 94 -6.57 3.52 -10.53
CA LEU A 94 -5.21 3.98 -10.31
C LEU A 94 -4.38 3.83 -11.59
N TRP A 95 -3.14 4.26 -11.53
CA TRP A 95 -2.08 3.87 -12.44
C TRP A 95 -1.08 2.99 -11.68
N GLY A 96 -0.48 2.05 -12.38
CA GLY A 96 0.43 1.12 -11.74
C GLY A 96 1.32 0.42 -12.75
N TYR A 97 1.84 -0.71 -12.33
CA TYR A 97 2.72 -1.53 -13.16
C TYR A 97 2.22 -2.96 -13.20
N ASN A 98 2.19 -3.54 -14.42
CA ASN A 98 1.81 -4.94 -14.64
C ASN A 98 0.46 -5.32 -13.99
N GLY A 99 -0.55 -4.47 -14.21
CA GLY A 99 -1.93 -4.71 -13.80
C GLY A 99 -2.26 -4.37 -12.34
N GLN A 100 -1.33 -3.78 -11.57
CA GLN A 100 -1.59 -3.46 -10.17
C GLN A 100 -0.85 -2.23 -9.63
N SER A 101 -1.31 -1.74 -8.47
CA SER A 101 -0.65 -0.76 -7.61
C SER A 101 -0.63 -1.30 -6.17
N PRO A 102 0.52 -1.26 -5.44
CA PRO A 102 1.84 -1.03 -6.01
C PRO A 102 2.19 -2.06 -7.07
N GLY A 103 3.13 -1.72 -7.97
CA GLY A 103 3.67 -2.65 -8.95
C GLY A 103 4.36 -3.85 -8.29
N PRO A 104 4.69 -4.88 -9.06
CA PRO A 104 5.31 -6.08 -8.53
C PRO A 104 6.67 -5.81 -7.89
N THR A 105 6.99 -6.54 -6.84
CA THR A 105 8.30 -6.47 -6.19
C THR A 105 9.37 -7.03 -7.12
N ILE A 106 10.44 -6.27 -7.36
CA ILE A 106 11.64 -6.76 -8.05
C ILE A 106 12.60 -7.30 -7.02
N GLU A 107 12.94 -8.58 -7.10
CA GLU A 107 13.92 -9.23 -6.23
C GLU A 107 15.18 -9.59 -7.01
N CYS A 108 16.32 -9.19 -6.45
CA CYS A 108 17.64 -9.43 -7.03
C CYS A 108 18.66 -9.77 -5.94
N VAL A 109 19.86 -10.11 -6.35
CA VAL A 109 21.02 -10.34 -5.48
C VAL A 109 22.10 -9.31 -5.81
N GLU A 110 22.83 -8.86 -4.81
CA GLU A 110 23.99 -8.00 -4.97
C GLU A 110 25.00 -8.61 -5.95
N GLY A 111 25.42 -7.85 -6.97
CA GLY A 111 26.25 -8.29 -8.07
C GLY A 111 25.46 -8.73 -9.31
N ASP A 112 24.12 -8.82 -9.25
CA ASP A 112 23.33 -9.09 -10.44
C ASP A 112 23.43 -7.94 -11.45
N LYS A 113 23.55 -8.31 -12.72
CA LYS A 113 23.36 -7.39 -13.84
C LYS A 113 21.88 -7.44 -14.23
N VAL A 114 21.20 -6.33 -14.09
CA VAL A 114 19.78 -6.22 -14.40
C VAL A 114 19.55 -5.41 -15.67
N ARG A 115 18.62 -5.91 -16.49
CA ARG A 115 18.07 -5.20 -17.63
C ARG A 115 16.57 -5.12 -17.44
N ILE A 116 16.06 -3.91 -17.23
CA ILE A 116 14.64 -3.70 -16.95
C ILE A 116 14.05 -2.93 -18.12
N PHE A 117 13.14 -3.58 -18.84
CA PHE A 117 12.36 -2.95 -19.90
C PHE A 117 11.13 -2.30 -19.27
N VAL A 118 10.91 -1.02 -19.57
CA VAL A 118 9.76 -0.26 -19.11
C VAL A 118 8.94 0.18 -20.32
N THR A 119 7.76 -0.40 -20.45
CA THR A 119 6.80 -0.08 -21.53
C THR A 119 5.76 0.88 -21.01
N ASN A 120 5.59 2.02 -21.66
CA ASN A 120 4.59 3.01 -21.31
C ASN A 120 3.28 2.77 -22.08
N ARG A 121 2.21 2.40 -21.37
CA ARG A 121 0.83 2.31 -21.88
C ARG A 121 -0.09 3.39 -21.29
N LEU A 122 0.49 4.35 -20.56
CA LEU A 122 -0.27 5.49 -20.07
C LEU A 122 -0.63 6.47 -21.21
N PRO A 123 -1.61 7.36 -21.00
CA PRO A 123 -1.96 8.37 -21.99
C PRO A 123 -0.93 9.50 -22.10
N GLU A 124 0.01 9.57 -21.17
CA GLU A 124 1.06 10.59 -21.11
C GLU A 124 2.46 9.96 -21.05
N HIS A 125 3.50 10.79 -21.14
CA HIS A 125 4.88 10.34 -20.96
C HIS A 125 5.15 9.92 -19.50
N THR A 126 6.12 9.05 -19.31
CA THR A 126 6.59 8.62 -17.98
C THR A 126 8.10 8.43 -17.96
N THR A 127 8.66 8.17 -16.81
CA THR A 127 9.99 7.61 -16.59
C THR A 127 9.93 6.65 -15.43
N ILE A 128 11.06 6.06 -15.04
CA ILE A 128 11.16 5.31 -13.80
C ILE A 128 12.51 5.63 -13.13
N HIS A 129 12.44 5.97 -11.85
CA HIS A 129 13.58 6.20 -10.97
C HIS A 129 13.76 4.99 -10.05
N TRP A 130 15.00 4.56 -9.89
CA TRP A 130 15.42 3.45 -9.06
C TRP A 130 15.93 3.99 -7.73
N HIS A 131 15.02 4.32 -6.86
CA HIS A 131 15.25 5.08 -5.64
C HIS A 131 16.25 4.37 -4.71
N GLY A 132 17.39 5.00 -4.45
CA GLY A 132 18.44 4.53 -3.55
C GLY A 132 19.47 3.59 -4.20
N ILE A 133 19.32 3.23 -5.47
CA ILE A 133 20.26 2.34 -6.17
C ILE A 133 21.48 3.10 -6.70
N PHE A 134 22.68 2.56 -6.47
CA PHE A 134 23.92 3.07 -7.04
C PHE A 134 24.09 2.58 -8.48
N LEU A 135 23.84 3.46 -9.43
CA LEU A 135 23.80 3.16 -10.86
C LEU A 135 24.45 4.29 -11.70
N PRO A 136 24.73 4.07 -12.99
CA PRO A 136 25.17 5.14 -13.88
C PRO A 136 24.13 6.23 -14.01
N ALA A 137 24.52 7.51 -13.96
CA ALA A 137 23.61 8.65 -13.99
C ALA A 137 22.60 8.61 -15.15
N GLY A 138 22.98 8.12 -16.33
CA GLY A 138 22.07 7.95 -17.47
C GLY A 138 20.98 6.88 -17.31
N MET A 139 21.01 6.10 -16.22
CA MET A 139 20.01 5.08 -15.86
C MET A 139 19.15 5.48 -14.65
N ASP A 140 19.35 6.69 -14.13
CA ASP A 140 18.71 7.17 -12.90
C ASP A 140 17.21 7.50 -13.05
N GLY A 141 16.77 7.77 -14.28
CA GLY A 141 15.36 7.87 -14.58
C GLY A 141 14.73 9.26 -14.46
N VAL A 142 15.50 10.31 -14.18
CA VAL A 142 14.97 11.68 -14.11
C VAL A 142 14.77 12.23 -15.52
N GLY A 143 13.50 12.35 -15.91
CA GLY A 143 13.14 12.82 -17.23
C GLY A 143 13.60 14.25 -17.51
N GLY A 144 14.26 14.47 -18.65
CA GLY A 144 14.82 15.76 -19.03
C GLY A 144 16.19 16.07 -18.42
N LEU A 145 16.61 15.32 -17.38
CA LEU A 145 17.93 15.49 -16.77
C LEU A 145 18.90 14.39 -17.23
N ASN A 146 18.59 13.13 -16.93
CA ASN A 146 19.46 12.00 -17.24
C ASN A 146 18.99 11.22 -18.47
N GLN A 147 17.73 11.36 -18.86
CA GLN A 147 17.14 10.65 -19.99
C GLN A 147 16.00 11.43 -20.65
N PRO A 148 15.64 11.11 -21.90
CA PRO A 148 14.38 11.54 -22.49
C PRO A 148 13.20 10.87 -21.77
N GLN A 149 12.04 11.53 -21.77
CA GLN A 149 10.77 10.94 -21.32
C GLN A 149 10.42 9.72 -22.18
N ILE A 150 9.77 8.72 -21.61
CA ILE A 150 9.23 7.57 -22.32
C ILE A 150 7.85 7.94 -22.87
N PRO A 151 7.68 8.17 -24.18
CA PRO A 151 6.38 8.52 -24.74
C PRO A 151 5.39 7.34 -24.65
N PRO A 152 4.06 7.62 -24.73
CA PRO A 152 3.06 6.56 -24.87
C PRO A 152 3.39 5.57 -25.98
N GLY A 153 3.25 4.27 -25.69
CA GLY A 153 3.51 3.17 -26.60
C GLY A 153 5.00 2.82 -26.81
N LYS A 154 5.92 3.48 -26.12
CA LYS A 154 7.36 3.19 -26.23
C LYS A 154 7.87 2.37 -25.06
N THR A 155 9.00 1.67 -25.31
CA THR A 155 9.72 0.87 -24.33
C THR A 155 11.15 1.37 -24.22
N TYR A 156 11.61 1.63 -22.98
CA TYR A 156 13.00 1.96 -22.69
C TYR A 156 13.64 0.83 -21.89
N ALA A 157 14.96 0.67 -22.02
CA ALA A 157 15.73 -0.31 -21.28
C ALA A 157 16.66 0.39 -20.28
N TYR A 158 16.68 -0.10 -19.05
CA TYR A 158 17.60 0.32 -18.00
C TYR A 158 18.55 -0.83 -17.70
N GLU A 159 19.85 -0.59 -17.80
CA GLU A 159 20.89 -1.60 -17.66
C GLU A 159 21.93 -1.17 -16.63
N PHE A 160 22.03 -1.91 -15.52
CA PHE A 160 23.01 -1.62 -14.49
C PHE A 160 23.35 -2.87 -13.67
N GLU A 161 24.47 -2.80 -12.94
CA GLU A 161 24.86 -3.81 -11.96
C GLU A 161 24.47 -3.33 -10.55
N LEU A 162 23.89 -4.22 -9.76
CA LEU A 162 23.50 -3.96 -8.39
C LEU A 162 24.73 -4.07 -7.46
N LYS A 163 25.18 -2.95 -6.92
CA LYS A 163 26.42 -2.83 -6.12
C LYS A 163 26.19 -2.82 -4.63
N GLN A 164 24.95 -2.97 -4.19
CA GLN A 164 24.54 -2.89 -2.79
C GLN A 164 23.36 -3.83 -2.53
N SER A 165 23.17 -4.19 -1.26
CA SER A 165 21.99 -4.93 -0.81
C SER A 165 21.17 -4.11 0.18
N GLY A 166 19.87 -4.36 0.21
CA GLY A 166 18.93 -3.60 1.06
C GLY A 166 17.52 -3.63 0.54
N THR A 167 16.75 -2.64 0.98
CA THR A 167 15.36 -2.42 0.56
C THR A 167 15.27 -1.07 -0.13
N PHE A 168 14.77 -1.07 -1.36
CA PHE A 168 14.68 0.07 -2.25
C PHE A 168 13.30 0.15 -2.88
N MET A 169 13.04 1.21 -3.64
CA MET A 169 11.77 1.46 -4.32
C MET A 169 12.01 1.81 -5.77
N TYR A 170 10.98 1.71 -6.58
CA TYR A 170 10.93 2.33 -7.90
C TYR A 170 9.64 3.10 -8.07
N HIS A 171 9.73 4.25 -8.72
CA HIS A 171 8.60 5.14 -8.96
C HIS A 171 8.86 6.05 -10.17
N PRO A 172 7.85 6.67 -10.79
CA PRO A 172 8.07 7.62 -11.86
C PRO A 172 8.80 8.87 -11.37
N HIS A 173 9.57 9.49 -12.28
CA HIS A 173 10.16 10.82 -12.06
C HIS A 173 9.84 11.73 -13.26
N ALA A 174 8.59 11.62 -13.72
CA ALA A 174 7.96 12.44 -14.75
C ALA A 174 6.52 12.68 -14.32
N ASP A 175 6.07 13.92 -14.35
CA ASP A 175 4.78 14.37 -13.80
C ASP A 175 4.47 13.71 -12.44
N GLU A 176 5.44 13.79 -11.56
CA GLU A 176 5.52 13.02 -10.32
C GLU A 176 4.30 13.27 -9.43
N MET A 177 3.81 14.51 -9.39
CA MET A 177 2.63 14.89 -8.63
C MET A 177 1.38 14.09 -9.06
N VAL A 178 1.19 13.85 -10.35
CA VAL A 178 0.07 13.07 -10.88
C VAL A 178 0.33 11.58 -10.72
N GLN A 179 1.47 11.11 -11.22
CA GLN A 179 1.74 9.68 -11.34
C GLN A 179 1.89 9.00 -9.98
N MET A 180 2.50 9.68 -8.99
CA MET A 180 2.57 9.19 -7.62
C MET A 180 1.20 9.20 -6.94
N ALA A 181 0.42 10.27 -7.09
CA ALA A 181 -0.95 10.36 -6.56
C ALA A 181 -1.89 9.31 -7.17
N MET A 182 -1.60 8.85 -8.38
CA MET A 182 -2.32 7.76 -9.04
C MET A 182 -1.84 6.37 -8.63
N GLY A 183 -0.78 6.25 -7.80
CA GLY A 183 -0.36 4.98 -7.21
C GLY A 183 0.82 4.28 -7.91
N MET A 184 1.55 4.97 -8.78
CA MET A 184 2.69 4.39 -9.49
C MET A 184 3.92 4.26 -8.60
N MET A 185 4.15 3.08 -8.08
CA MET A 185 5.29 2.73 -7.22
C MET A 185 5.50 1.22 -7.17
N GLY A 186 6.66 0.78 -6.72
CA GLY A 186 6.92 -0.62 -6.44
C GLY A 186 8.17 -0.82 -5.59
N SER A 187 8.30 -1.99 -5.00
CA SER A 187 9.44 -2.38 -4.16
C SER A 187 10.55 -2.98 -5.02
N LEU A 188 11.81 -2.65 -4.68
CA LEU A 188 12.99 -3.30 -5.22
C LEU A 188 13.83 -3.79 -4.04
N VAL A 189 13.97 -5.11 -3.91
CA VAL A 189 14.74 -5.74 -2.84
C VAL A 189 15.98 -6.38 -3.43
N VAL A 190 17.12 -6.01 -2.89
CA VAL A 190 18.40 -6.62 -3.27
C VAL A 190 18.92 -7.39 -2.07
N HIS A 191 18.96 -8.72 -2.21
CA HIS A 191 19.50 -9.60 -1.20
C HIS A 191 21.02 -9.48 -1.13
N PRO A 192 21.65 -9.64 0.04
CA PRO A 192 23.10 -9.67 0.14
C PRO A 192 23.67 -10.87 -0.64
N LYS A 193 24.88 -10.74 -1.13
CA LYS A 193 25.56 -11.79 -1.89
C LYS A 193 25.72 -13.10 -1.13
N ASP A 194 25.88 -13.01 0.19
CA ASP A 194 25.86 -14.17 1.09
C ASP A 194 24.46 -14.37 1.68
N PRO A 195 23.77 -15.47 1.35
CA PRO A 195 22.42 -15.73 1.87
C PRO A 195 22.32 -15.88 3.39
N GLN A 196 23.43 -16.16 4.08
CA GLN A 196 23.44 -16.23 5.55
C GLN A 196 23.51 -14.85 6.20
N MET A 197 23.98 -13.85 5.44
CA MET A 197 24.01 -12.48 5.93
C MET A 197 22.57 -11.96 6.05
N HIS A 198 22.20 -11.50 7.23
CA HIS A 198 20.87 -10.99 7.54
C HIS A 198 19.72 -12.00 7.30
N LYS A 199 19.98 -13.29 7.52
CA LYS A 199 18.97 -14.34 7.37
C LYS A 199 17.80 -14.15 8.35
N VAL A 200 16.57 -14.37 7.85
CA VAL A 200 15.32 -14.42 8.63
C VAL A 200 14.49 -15.62 8.19
N ASP A 201 13.48 -16.00 8.97
CA ASP A 201 12.54 -17.06 8.63
C ASP A 201 11.36 -16.53 7.79
N ARG A 202 10.94 -15.28 8.04
CA ARG A 202 9.89 -14.57 7.29
C ARG A 202 10.37 -13.18 6.90
N ASP A 203 10.06 -12.77 5.68
CA ASP A 203 10.46 -11.46 5.14
C ASP A 203 9.26 -10.80 4.44
N PHE A 204 8.63 -9.81 5.09
CA PHE A 204 7.47 -9.11 4.56
C PHE A 204 7.87 -7.75 4.01
N CYS A 205 7.13 -7.28 2.98
CA CYS A 205 7.36 -5.97 2.38
C CYS A 205 6.06 -5.18 2.23
N PHE A 206 6.11 -3.92 2.61
CA PHE A 206 5.01 -2.96 2.48
C PHE A 206 5.48 -1.65 1.85
N LEU A 207 4.69 -1.14 0.93
CA LEU A 207 4.77 0.25 0.50
C LEU A 207 3.56 1.03 1.00
N MET A 208 3.82 2.19 1.57
CA MET A 208 2.81 3.12 2.03
C MET A 208 2.45 4.09 0.91
N SER A 209 1.18 4.25 0.67
CA SER A 209 0.64 5.26 -0.25
C SER A 209 -0.61 5.91 0.35
N SER A 210 -0.92 7.11 -0.11
CA SER A 210 -2.08 7.88 0.33
C SER A 210 -2.87 8.37 -0.87
N TYR A 211 -4.20 8.36 -0.73
CA TYR A 211 -5.12 8.77 -1.77
C TYR A 211 -6.17 9.71 -1.20
N ASP A 212 -6.71 10.54 -2.07
CA ASP A 212 -7.90 11.32 -1.80
C ASP A 212 -8.97 10.88 -2.80
N ILE A 213 -9.87 9.99 -2.37
CA ILE A 213 -10.97 9.46 -3.16
C ILE A 213 -12.27 9.82 -2.48
N GLU A 214 -13.07 10.65 -3.16
CA GLU A 214 -14.37 11.05 -2.61
C GLU A 214 -15.29 9.83 -2.46
N PRO A 215 -15.94 9.66 -1.29
CA PRO A 215 -16.90 8.58 -1.07
C PRO A 215 -17.92 8.46 -2.20
N GLY A 216 -18.13 7.24 -2.70
CA GLY A 216 -19.00 6.98 -3.85
C GLY A 216 -18.31 7.12 -5.21
N THR A 217 -17.03 7.50 -5.27
CA THR A 217 -16.26 7.59 -6.51
C THR A 217 -15.12 6.56 -6.54
N MET A 218 -14.44 6.42 -7.67
CA MET A 218 -13.34 5.45 -7.83
C MET A 218 -11.99 6.12 -8.13
N THR A 219 -11.96 7.40 -8.47
CA THR A 219 -10.75 8.06 -8.99
C THR A 219 -10.17 9.02 -7.96
N ALA A 220 -8.88 8.90 -7.71
CA ALA A 220 -8.16 9.79 -6.81
C ALA A 220 -8.10 11.23 -7.34
N ARG A 221 -8.22 12.21 -6.45
CA ARG A 221 -7.98 13.62 -6.73
C ARG A 221 -6.47 13.88 -6.66
N ILE A 222 -5.87 14.15 -7.80
CA ILE A 222 -4.41 14.28 -7.94
C ILE A 222 -3.83 15.59 -7.39
N ASN A 223 -4.66 16.59 -7.14
CA ASN A 223 -4.24 17.90 -6.65
C ASN A 223 -4.24 18.03 -5.12
N THR A 224 -4.57 16.97 -4.40
CA THR A 224 -4.52 16.94 -2.94
C THR A 224 -3.08 16.82 -2.46
N MET A 225 -2.68 17.69 -1.54
CA MET A 225 -1.31 17.73 -1.02
C MET A 225 -1.19 17.26 0.43
N LEU A 226 -2.22 17.49 1.25
CA LEU A 226 -2.18 17.18 2.68
C LEU A 226 -3.44 16.46 3.18
N ASP A 227 -4.60 16.79 2.65
CA ASP A 227 -5.89 16.32 3.17
C ASP A 227 -6.32 15.00 2.51
N PHE A 228 -5.43 14.02 2.55
CA PHE A 228 -5.77 12.66 2.10
C PHE A 228 -6.79 12.02 3.04
N ASN A 229 -7.63 11.17 2.49
CA ASN A 229 -8.65 10.45 3.25
C ASN A 229 -8.44 8.93 3.29
N ILE A 230 -7.47 8.40 2.54
CA ILE A 230 -7.13 6.98 2.51
C ILE A 230 -5.62 6.81 2.64
N TRP A 231 -5.19 6.10 3.68
CA TRP A 231 -3.80 5.68 3.88
C TRP A 231 -3.71 4.16 3.82
N THR A 232 -2.75 3.66 3.09
CA THR A 232 -2.73 2.27 2.66
C THR A 232 -1.42 1.56 2.94
N TRP A 233 -1.51 0.25 3.11
CA TRP A 233 -0.45 -0.72 2.97
C TRP A 233 -0.61 -1.44 1.62
N ASN A 234 0.38 -1.35 0.74
CA ASN A 234 0.32 -1.96 -0.59
C ASN A 234 -0.97 -1.64 -1.35
N SER A 235 -1.39 -0.35 -1.31
CA SER A 235 -2.64 0.17 -1.89
C SER A 235 -3.89 -0.58 -1.42
N ARG A 236 -3.87 -1.07 -0.17
CA ARG A 236 -5.03 -1.63 0.51
C ARG A 236 -5.23 -1.00 1.88
N VAL A 237 -6.45 -1.08 2.35
CA VAL A 237 -6.86 -0.67 3.71
C VAL A 237 -7.49 -1.85 4.43
N PHE A 238 -7.39 -1.90 5.76
CA PHE A 238 -8.06 -2.93 6.55
C PHE A 238 -9.60 -2.85 6.34
N PRO A 239 -10.30 -3.98 6.16
CA PRO A 239 -9.84 -5.38 6.30
C PRO A 239 -9.33 -6.03 5.00
N GLY A 240 -9.05 -5.26 3.96
CA GLY A 240 -8.55 -5.77 2.67
C GLY A 240 -7.05 -6.10 2.65
N ILE A 241 -6.32 -5.80 3.73
CA ILE A 241 -4.90 -6.12 3.89
C ILE A 241 -4.80 -7.53 4.48
N ASP A 242 -4.05 -8.41 3.83
CA ASP A 242 -3.74 -9.72 4.39
C ASP A 242 -2.91 -9.60 5.67
N HIS A 243 -3.04 -10.59 6.54
CA HIS A 243 -2.33 -10.64 7.81
C HIS A 243 -0.88 -11.14 7.64
N LEU A 244 0.02 -10.64 8.49
CA LEU A 244 1.35 -11.23 8.61
C LEU A 244 1.22 -12.53 9.42
N VAL A 245 1.64 -13.65 8.84
CA VAL A 245 1.56 -14.96 9.49
C VAL A 245 2.96 -15.51 9.70
N CYS A 246 3.27 -15.92 10.93
CA CYS A 246 4.56 -16.51 11.26
C CYS A 246 4.43 -17.57 12.37
N GLY A 247 5.45 -18.43 12.45
CA GLY A 247 5.59 -19.40 13.52
C GLY A 247 6.14 -18.79 14.80
N LEU A 248 5.80 -19.41 15.94
CA LEU A 248 6.38 -19.07 17.23
C LEU A 248 7.91 -19.26 17.19
N ASN A 249 8.65 -18.29 17.71
CA ASN A 249 10.11 -18.19 17.71
C ASN A 249 10.77 -18.02 16.33
N GLU A 250 10.01 -17.81 15.26
CA GLU A 250 10.60 -17.42 13.98
C GLU A 250 11.18 -16.01 14.05
N LYS A 251 12.28 -15.80 13.35
CA LYS A 251 12.86 -14.48 13.11
C LYS A 251 12.17 -13.85 11.92
N VAL A 252 11.49 -12.73 12.16
CA VAL A 252 10.67 -12.03 11.19
C VAL A 252 11.31 -10.70 10.82
N ARG A 253 11.27 -10.36 9.52
CA ARG A 253 11.61 -9.03 9.00
C ARG A 253 10.37 -8.40 8.39
N VAL A 254 10.18 -7.11 8.67
CA VAL A 254 9.19 -6.29 7.99
C VAL A 254 9.90 -5.11 7.33
N ARG A 255 9.85 -5.06 6.00
CA ARG A 255 10.38 -3.99 5.16
C ARG A 255 9.26 -3.00 4.87
N MET A 256 9.53 -1.72 5.02
CA MET A 256 8.52 -0.67 4.86
C MET A 256 9.10 0.51 4.09
N GLY A 257 8.40 0.96 3.07
CA GLY A 257 8.77 2.14 2.29
C GLY A 257 7.66 3.17 2.29
N ASN A 258 8.02 4.45 2.38
CA ASN A 258 7.07 5.55 2.44
C ASN A 258 7.13 6.42 1.18
N LEU A 259 6.10 6.33 0.35
CA LEU A 259 5.88 7.17 -0.83
C LEU A 259 4.61 8.03 -0.70
N THR A 260 4.26 8.40 0.55
CA THR A 260 3.17 9.34 0.85
C THR A 260 3.71 10.77 1.02
N MET A 261 2.85 11.70 1.39
CA MET A 261 3.22 13.10 1.63
C MET A 261 3.40 13.43 3.12
N THR A 262 3.47 12.43 4.00
CA THR A 262 3.68 12.58 5.44
C THR A 262 4.51 11.42 5.99
N ASN A 263 5.08 11.58 7.19
CA ASN A 263 5.73 10.47 7.89
C ASN A 263 4.71 9.50 8.50
N HIS A 264 5.15 8.28 8.73
CA HIS A 264 4.33 7.23 9.36
C HIS A 264 5.09 6.57 10.50
N PRO A 265 4.71 6.82 11.76
CA PRO A 265 5.19 6.04 12.90
C PRO A 265 4.46 4.69 12.94
N ILE A 266 5.18 3.61 12.65
CA ILE A 266 4.62 2.25 12.59
C ILE A 266 4.89 1.52 13.88
N HIS A 267 3.82 1.09 14.54
CA HIS A 267 3.84 0.36 15.80
C HIS A 267 3.44 -1.10 15.59
N ILE A 268 4.15 -2.00 16.26
CA ILE A 268 3.82 -3.43 16.33
C ILE A 268 3.63 -3.79 17.80
N HIS A 269 2.46 -4.32 18.13
CA HIS A 269 2.11 -4.70 19.49
C HIS A 269 2.85 -5.96 19.95
N GLY A 270 3.00 -6.08 21.28
CA GLY A 270 3.42 -7.30 21.97
C GLY A 270 4.91 -7.64 21.88
N LEU A 271 5.71 -6.87 21.14
CA LEU A 271 7.13 -7.16 20.96
C LEU A 271 7.97 -5.88 20.81
N LYS A 272 9.27 -6.01 20.98
CA LYS A 272 10.25 -5.01 20.54
C LYS A 272 10.94 -5.53 19.29
N PHE A 273 11.29 -4.64 18.38
CA PHE A 273 12.06 -4.95 17.19
C PHE A 273 13.36 -4.12 17.14
N GLU A 274 14.29 -4.52 16.31
CA GLU A 274 15.50 -3.77 16.00
C GLU A 274 15.39 -3.18 14.59
N VAL A 275 15.82 -1.93 14.41
CA VAL A 275 15.99 -1.35 13.08
C VAL A 275 17.24 -2.00 12.45
N ALA A 276 17.01 -2.85 11.45
CA ALA A 276 18.03 -3.66 10.81
C ALA A 276 18.54 -3.08 9.49
N CYS A 277 17.71 -2.27 8.79
CA CYS A 277 18.06 -1.64 7.54
C CYS A 277 17.41 -0.27 7.43
N THR A 278 18.12 0.68 6.85
CA THR A 278 17.61 2.00 6.47
C THR A 278 17.60 2.13 4.95
N ASP A 279 17.12 3.25 4.42
CA ASP A 279 17.25 3.62 3.01
C ASP A 279 18.71 3.65 2.51
N GLY A 280 19.67 3.85 3.40
CA GLY A 280 21.12 3.79 3.10
C GLY A 280 21.73 2.39 3.15
N GLY A 281 20.96 1.35 3.49
CA GLY A 281 21.41 -0.04 3.57
C GLY A 281 21.37 -0.65 4.98
N TRP A 282 22.09 -1.75 5.16
CA TRP A 282 22.06 -2.51 6.40
C TRP A 282 22.77 -1.81 7.56
N VAL A 283 22.11 -1.78 8.70
CA VAL A 283 22.71 -1.38 9.98
C VAL A 283 23.55 -2.54 10.50
N ARG A 284 24.80 -2.25 10.90
CA ARG A 284 25.67 -3.26 11.51
C ARG A 284 25.01 -3.83 12.76
N PRO A 285 25.11 -5.13 13.05
CA PRO A 285 24.45 -5.74 14.20
C PRO A 285 24.69 -4.98 15.53
N GLU A 286 25.92 -4.50 15.74
CA GLU A 286 26.33 -3.81 16.97
C GLU A 286 25.76 -2.37 17.06
N ALA A 287 25.27 -1.83 15.95
CA ALA A 287 24.71 -0.49 15.85
C ALA A 287 23.18 -0.49 15.72
N ARG A 288 22.54 -1.65 15.71
CA ARG A 288 21.07 -1.76 15.71
C ARG A 288 20.52 -1.26 17.03
N TRP A 289 19.38 -0.63 16.98
CA TRP A 289 18.73 -0.09 18.17
C TRP A 289 17.29 -0.61 18.29
N PRO A 290 16.82 -0.84 19.55
CA PRO A 290 15.48 -1.35 19.78
C PRO A 290 14.43 -0.24 19.70
N GLU A 291 13.29 -0.56 19.11
CA GLU A 291 12.09 0.28 19.10
C GLU A 291 10.85 -0.60 19.26
N VAL A 292 9.72 0.04 19.52
CA VAL A 292 8.37 -0.53 19.43
C VAL A 292 7.52 0.23 18.42
N THR A 293 8.01 1.41 18.02
CA THR A 293 7.40 2.27 16.99
C THR A 293 8.52 2.92 16.18
N VAL A 294 8.59 2.62 14.89
CA VAL A 294 9.58 3.20 13.97
C VAL A 294 8.96 4.29 13.13
N ASP A 295 9.56 5.48 13.13
CA ASP A 295 9.14 6.56 12.24
C ASP A 295 9.79 6.42 10.87
N ILE A 296 8.96 6.48 9.81
CA ILE A 296 9.40 6.37 8.42
C ILE A 296 9.05 7.68 7.71
N ALA A 297 10.05 8.49 7.45
CA ALA A 297 9.86 9.75 6.76
C ALA A 297 9.57 9.53 5.26
N ILE A 298 9.10 10.57 4.60
CA ILE A 298 8.80 10.59 3.16
C ILE A 298 10.06 10.21 2.38
N GLY A 299 9.94 9.32 1.42
CA GLY A 299 11.06 8.84 0.59
C GLY A 299 11.99 7.86 1.30
N GLN A 300 11.71 7.46 2.54
CA GLN A 300 12.57 6.54 3.29
C GLN A 300 12.09 5.10 3.26
N MET A 301 13.06 4.20 3.39
CA MET A 301 12.85 2.77 3.66
C MET A 301 13.37 2.43 5.04
N ARG A 302 12.68 1.53 5.74
CA ARG A 302 13.13 0.88 6.98
C ARG A 302 12.85 -0.60 6.90
N ALA A 303 13.76 -1.40 7.46
CA ALA A 303 13.46 -2.79 7.76
C ALA A 303 13.70 -3.03 9.25
N VAL A 304 12.70 -3.61 9.90
CA VAL A 304 12.77 -4.01 11.30
C VAL A 304 12.81 -5.53 11.43
N GLU A 305 13.54 -6.03 12.42
CA GLU A 305 13.67 -7.46 12.70
C GLU A 305 13.31 -7.75 14.16
N PHE A 306 12.61 -8.85 14.39
CA PHE A 306 12.23 -9.33 15.71
C PHE A 306 12.12 -10.85 15.77
N ILE A 307 12.09 -11.41 16.97
CA ILE A 307 11.69 -12.79 17.21
C ILE A 307 10.22 -12.79 17.62
N ALA A 308 9.42 -13.59 16.96
CA ALA A 308 8.00 -13.77 17.28
C ALA A 308 7.83 -14.72 18.48
N ASP A 309 8.15 -14.25 19.69
CA ASP A 309 8.29 -15.08 20.91
C ASP A 309 6.99 -15.21 21.73
N ALA A 310 5.92 -14.56 21.31
CA ALA A 310 4.62 -14.62 21.97
C ALA A 310 3.51 -15.03 20.99
N PRO A 311 2.81 -16.17 21.22
CA PRO A 311 1.69 -16.56 20.37
C PRO A 311 0.51 -15.60 20.56
N GLY A 312 -0.28 -15.39 19.51
CA GLY A 312 -1.45 -14.50 19.54
C GLY A 312 -1.69 -13.75 18.26
N ASP A 313 -2.64 -12.83 18.33
CA ASP A 313 -2.95 -11.86 17.29
C ASP A 313 -2.51 -10.46 17.77
N TRP A 314 -1.52 -9.89 17.10
CA TRP A 314 -0.89 -8.64 17.48
C TRP A 314 -1.16 -7.56 16.46
N ALA A 315 -1.66 -6.42 16.91
CA ALA A 315 -1.92 -5.29 16.03
C ALA A 315 -0.61 -4.73 15.43
N MET A 316 -0.62 -4.41 14.14
CA MET A 316 0.40 -3.61 13.47
C MET A 316 -0.29 -2.45 12.75
N HIS A 317 0.08 -1.23 13.09
CA HIS A 317 -0.60 -0.05 12.54
C HIS A 317 0.25 1.22 12.54
N CYS A 318 -0.15 2.20 11.75
CA CYS A 318 0.34 3.57 11.87
C CYS A 318 -0.19 4.19 13.16
N HIS A 319 0.67 4.82 13.97
CA HIS A 319 0.27 5.43 15.24
C HIS A 319 -0.35 6.84 15.10
N LYS A 320 -0.46 7.34 13.89
CA LYS A 320 -1.33 8.50 13.59
C LYS A 320 -2.76 8.00 13.48
N SER A 321 -3.60 8.30 14.45
CA SER A 321 -4.98 7.75 14.56
C SER A 321 -5.82 7.96 13.30
N HIS A 322 -5.69 9.11 12.63
CA HIS A 322 -6.42 9.39 11.40
C HIS A 322 -6.01 8.47 10.23
N HIS A 323 -4.81 7.91 10.26
CA HIS A 323 -4.33 6.97 9.24
C HIS A 323 -4.88 5.54 9.43
N THR A 324 -5.49 5.26 10.56
CA THR A 324 -6.18 4.00 10.86
C THR A 324 -7.70 4.13 10.73
N MET A 325 -8.16 5.03 9.89
CA MET A 325 -9.58 5.27 9.58
C MET A 325 -9.80 5.16 8.08
N ASN A 326 -10.96 4.70 7.67
CA ASN A 326 -11.38 4.69 6.27
C ASN A 326 -12.03 6.04 5.88
N PRO A 327 -12.30 6.32 4.59
CA PRO A 327 -12.61 7.67 4.10
C PRO A 327 -13.79 8.36 4.77
N MET A 328 -14.76 7.62 5.25
CA MET A 328 -16.05 8.19 5.65
C MET A 328 -16.01 9.06 6.90
N GLY A 329 -14.97 9.11 7.67
CA GLY A 329 -14.95 9.84 8.93
C GLY A 329 -14.16 11.13 8.96
N HIS A 330 -13.42 11.43 7.90
CA HIS A 330 -12.38 12.46 7.95
C HIS A 330 -12.89 13.89 8.07
N ASN A 331 -14.13 14.17 7.67
CA ASN A 331 -14.72 15.51 7.69
C ASN A 331 -15.86 15.64 8.72
N VAL A 332 -16.03 14.67 9.61
CA VAL A 332 -17.08 14.71 10.63
C VAL A 332 -16.54 15.42 11.89
N PRO A 333 -17.16 16.52 12.34
CA PRO A 333 -16.75 17.19 13.57
C PRO A 333 -16.85 16.25 14.77
N ASN A 334 -15.79 16.18 15.57
CA ASN A 334 -15.83 15.49 16.85
C ASN A 334 -16.64 16.30 17.85
N MET A 335 -17.69 15.70 18.39
CA MET A 335 -18.62 16.31 19.32
C MET A 335 -18.65 15.60 20.68
N ILE A 336 -17.59 14.86 21.03
CA ILE A 336 -17.47 14.19 22.32
C ILE A 336 -17.65 15.21 23.45
N GLY A 337 -18.49 14.90 24.44
CA GLY A 337 -18.75 15.77 25.58
C GLY A 337 -19.73 16.92 25.32
N VAL A 338 -20.29 17.02 24.10
CA VAL A 338 -21.35 18.00 23.77
C VAL A 338 -22.68 17.31 23.75
N ASP A 339 -23.67 17.85 24.52
CA ASP A 339 -25.03 17.33 24.44
C ASP A 339 -25.68 17.65 23.09
N GLN A 340 -25.75 16.64 22.24
CA GLN A 340 -26.25 16.77 20.88
C GLN A 340 -27.71 16.47 20.69
N ARG A 341 -28.43 16.05 21.77
CA ARG A 341 -29.85 15.70 21.71
C ARG A 341 -30.74 16.83 21.18
N PRO A 342 -30.49 18.12 21.52
CA PRO A 342 -31.28 19.22 20.96
C PRO A 342 -31.01 19.39 19.43
N VAL A 343 -29.76 19.23 19.01
CA VAL A 343 -29.37 19.34 17.59
C VAL A 343 -29.96 18.20 16.80
N GLN A 344 -29.81 16.97 17.26
CA GLN A 344 -30.40 15.79 16.62
C GLN A 344 -31.91 15.88 16.49
N LYS A 345 -32.59 16.32 17.54
CA LYS A 345 -34.05 16.51 17.53
C LYS A 345 -34.50 17.55 16.48
N SER A 346 -33.71 18.58 16.29
CA SER A 346 -34.03 19.67 15.37
C SER A 346 -33.64 19.31 13.90
N LEU A 347 -32.45 18.82 13.70
CA LEU A 347 -31.94 18.50 12.36
C LEU A 347 -32.52 17.20 11.81
N GLY A 348 -32.79 16.21 12.64
CA GLY A 348 -33.42 14.96 12.18
C GLY A 348 -34.81 15.14 11.60
N LYS A 349 -35.49 16.26 11.94
CA LYS A 349 -36.79 16.64 11.33
C LYS A 349 -36.62 17.23 9.92
N LEU A 350 -35.50 17.89 9.65
CA LEU A 350 -35.22 18.60 8.41
C LEU A 350 -34.45 17.73 7.44
N LEU A 351 -33.58 16.85 7.94
CA LEU A 351 -32.71 15.97 7.19
C LEU A 351 -32.89 14.53 7.69
N PRO A 352 -33.83 13.76 7.12
CA PRO A 352 -33.97 12.35 7.44
C PRO A 352 -32.64 11.64 7.13
N GLY A 353 -32.07 10.96 8.08
CA GLY A 353 -30.76 10.32 7.96
C GLY A 353 -29.59 11.16 8.50
N TYR A 354 -29.84 12.38 9.00
CA TYR A 354 -28.83 13.12 9.76
C TYR A 354 -28.46 12.34 11.02
N MET A 355 -27.17 12.08 11.17
CA MET A 355 -26.62 11.45 12.36
C MET A 355 -25.66 12.40 13.07
N VAL A 356 -25.78 12.48 14.38
CA VAL A 356 -24.75 13.09 15.23
C VAL A 356 -23.79 12.01 15.66
N MET A 357 -22.52 12.37 15.82
CA MET A 357 -21.57 11.50 16.50
C MET A 357 -22.08 11.21 17.90
N GLY A 358 -22.17 9.94 18.26
CA GLY A 358 -22.70 9.52 19.54
C GLY A 358 -21.91 10.04 20.75
N GLU A 359 -22.46 9.89 21.93
CA GLU A 359 -21.80 10.30 23.17
C GLU A 359 -20.49 9.57 23.44
N ARG A 360 -20.33 8.36 22.89
CA ARG A 360 -19.09 7.56 22.92
C ARG A 360 -18.14 7.87 21.74
N GLY A 361 -18.46 8.91 20.96
CA GLY A 361 -17.61 9.33 19.83
C GLY A 361 -17.59 8.30 18.71
N MET A 362 -16.38 7.88 18.32
CA MET A 362 -16.18 6.97 17.18
C MET A 362 -16.67 5.54 17.42
N ALA A 363 -16.77 5.10 18.67
CA ALA A 363 -17.24 3.76 19.00
C ALA A 363 -18.67 3.51 18.50
N ASP A 364 -19.54 4.51 18.57
CA ASP A 364 -20.91 4.41 18.06
C ASP A 364 -20.95 4.18 16.54
N MET A 365 -19.94 4.68 15.82
CA MET A 365 -19.81 4.51 14.36
C MET A 365 -19.39 3.08 13.97
N GLY A 366 -18.57 2.42 14.79
CA GLY A 366 -18.14 1.04 14.56
C GLY A 366 -19.26 0.02 14.73
N GLU A 367 -20.23 0.32 15.57
CA GLU A 367 -21.36 -0.56 15.90
C GLU A 367 -22.60 -0.35 15.00
N MET A 368 -22.66 0.76 14.26
CA MET A 368 -23.82 1.09 13.45
C MET A 368 -23.75 0.56 12.02
N VAL A 369 -24.85 -0.07 11.59
CA VAL A 369 -25.10 -0.37 10.18
C VAL A 369 -25.68 0.87 9.52
N MET A 370 -24.87 1.59 8.75
CA MET A 370 -25.30 2.79 8.03
C MET A 370 -25.45 2.52 6.53
N PRO A 371 -26.43 3.14 5.86
CA PRO A 371 -26.43 3.19 4.42
C PRO A 371 -25.24 4.02 3.94
N LEU A 372 -24.30 3.38 3.29
CA LEU A 372 -23.13 4.02 2.71
C LEU A 372 -23.35 4.29 1.23
N PRO A 373 -22.72 5.32 0.64
CA PRO A 373 -22.58 5.42 -0.79
C PRO A 373 -21.96 4.13 -1.36
N ASP A 374 -22.28 3.81 -2.60
CA ASP A 374 -21.59 2.75 -3.33
C ASP A 374 -20.07 2.99 -3.32
N ASN A 375 -19.29 1.91 -3.41
CA ASN A 375 -17.82 1.99 -3.45
C ASN A 375 -17.21 2.81 -2.30
N THR A 376 -17.70 2.60 -1.10
CA THR A 376 -17.24 3.30 0.11
C THR A 376 -17.21 2.31 1.28
N LEU A 377 -16.23 2.48 2.17
CA LEU A 377 -16.11 1.70 3.39
C LEU A 377 -16.57 2.52 4.60
N PRO A 378 -17.18 1.89 5.62
CA PRO A 378 -17.36 2.52 6.92
C PRO A 378 -16.00 2.94 7.48
N MET A 379 -16.03 3.91 8.38
CA MET A 379 -14.82 4.49 8.96
C MET A 379 -13.91 3.45 9.63
N MET A 380 -14.52 2.51 10.32
CA MET A 380 -13.87 1.39 10.99
C MET A 380 -14.51 0.10 10.49
N THR A 381 -13.71 -0.89 10.13
CA THR A 381 -14.20 -2.10 9.48
C THR A 381 -13.44 -3.32 9.96
N GLY A 382 -14.13 -4.42 10.07
CA GLY A 382 -13.56 -5.71 10.41
C GLY A 382 -14.17 -6.28 11.67
N GLN A 383 -14.20 -7.61 11.74
CA GLN A 383 -14.70 -8.37 12.89
C GLN A 383 -13.54 -9.12 13.52
N GLY A 384 -13.33 -8.91 14.79
CA GLY A 384 -12.40 -9.67 15.60
C GLY A 384 -13.12 -10.74 16.43
N PRO A 385 -12.37 -11.51 17.23
CA PRO A 385 -12.93 -12.57 18.07
C PRO A 385 -13.84 -12.03 19.19
N PHE A 386 -13.71 -10.75 19.56
CA PHE A 386 -14.47 -10.12 20.65
C PHE A 386 -15.45 -9.03 20.14
N GLY A 387 -15.67 -8.93 18.85
CA GLY A 387 -16.54 -7.94 18.25
C GLY A 387 -15.87 -7.09 17.18
N PRO A 388 -16.48 -5.95 16.80
CA PRO A 388 -15.92 -5.04 15.81
C PRO A 388 -14.56 -4.51 16.22
N ILE A 389 -13.60 -4.50 15.26
CA ILE A 389 -12.31 -3.85 15.44
C ILE A 389 -12.47 -2.38 15.05
N GLU A 390 -12.23 -1.47 16.00
CA GLU A 390 -12.39 -0.03 15.81
C GLU A 390 -11.20 0.60 15.06
N MET A 391 -10.74 -0.07 13.99
CA MET A 391 -9.66 0.39 13.12
C MET A 391 -9.94 0.06 11.66
N GLY A 392 -9.45 0.89 10.77
CA GLY A 392 -9.43 0.75 9.33
C GLY A 392 -8.09 1.21 8.77
N GLY A 393 -8.02 1.67 7.52
CA GLY A 393 -6.81 2.28 6.95
C GLY A 393 -5.56 1.42 7.08
N MET A 394 -4.49 2.02 7.61
CA MET A 394 -3.18 1.39 7.82
C MET A 394 -3.15 0.55 9.10
N PHE A 395 -3.97 -0.48 9.15
CA PHE A 395 -4.02 -1.48 10.21
C PHE A 395 -3.94 -2.88 9.61
N THR A 396 -3.23 -3.79 10.26
CA THR A 396 -3.25 -5.23 9.99
C THR A 396 -2.87 -6.00 11.25
N VAL A 397 -2.85 -7.32 11.18
CA VAL A 397 -2.58 -8.20 12.32
C VAL A 397 -1.37 -9.07 12.03
N LEU A 398 -0.44 -9.13 12.97
CA LEU A 398 0.62 -10.13 13.03
C LEU A 398 0.09 -11.34 13.80
N LYS A 399 -0.08 -12.46 13.11
CA LYS A 399 -0.55 -13.72 13.67
C LYS A 399 0.62 -14.64 13.95
N VAL A 400 0.90 -14.87 15.22
CA VAL A 400 1.96 -15.76 15.68
C VAL A 400 1.33 -17.06 16.15
N ARG A 401 1.70 -18.19 15.54
CA ARG A 401 1.13 -19.51 15.86
C ARG A 401 2.21 -20.53 16.17
N ASP A 402 1.96 -21.32 17.22
CA ASP A 402 2.72 -22.53 17.41
C ASP A 402 2.39 -23.56 16.32
N GLY A 403 3.43 -24.20 15.78
CA GLY A 403 3.26 -25.20 14.71
C GLY A 403 2.93 -24.66 13.33
N GLN A 404 2.98 -23.32 13.09
CA GLN A 404 2.83 -22.78 11.74
C GLN A 404 3.92 -23.34 10.81
N PRO A 405 3.56 -24.01 9.70
CA PRO A 405 4.56 -24.58 8.80
C PRO A 405 5.48 -23.51 8.19
N LYS A 406 6.73 -23.84 7.98
CA LYS A 406 7.67 -22.94 7.27
C LYS A 406 7.15 -22.65 5.87
N ASN A 407 7.26 -21.40 5.45
CA ASN A 407 6.80 -20.91 4.14
C ASN A 407 5.29 -21.06 3.89
N ASP A 408 4.50 -21.33 4.92
CA ASP A 408 3.05 -21.24 4.86
C ASP A 408 2.58 -19.90 5.43
N TYR A 409 1.97 -19.10 4.58
CA TYR A 409 1.45 -17.75 4.89
C TYR A 409 -0.09 -17.73 4.90
N THR A 410 -0.72 -18.89 4.86
CA THR A 410 -2.18 -19.03 4.95
C THR A 410 -2.67 -18.53 6.29
N ASP A 411 -3.73 -17.71 6.27
CA ASP A 411 -4.35 -17.20 7.50
C ASP A 411 -4.87 -18.35 8.38
N PRO A 412 -4.34 -18.53 9.61
CA PRO A 412 -4.76 -19.60 10.51
C PRO A 412 -6.09 -19.30 11.23
N GLY A 413 -6.76 -18.19 10.92
CA GLY A 413 -7.90 -17.70 11.67
C GLY A 413 -7.51 -16.90 12.91
N TRP A 414 -8.51 -16.51 13.72
CA TRP A 414 -8.28 -15.80 14.98
C TRP A 414 -7.65 -16.72 16.03
N TYR A 415 -6.85 -16.13 16.92
CA TYR A 415 -6.22 -16.86 18.02
C TYR A 415 -7.26 -17.29 19.06
N ASP A 416 -7.16 -18.54 19.48
CA ASP A 416 -7.95 -19.07 20.58
C ASP A 416 -7.23 -18.80 21.90
N TYR A 417 -7.70 -17.78 22.61
CA TYR A 417 -7.05 -17.32 23.83
C TYR A 417 -7.26 -18.33 24.96
N PRO A 418 -6.20 -18.80 25.63
CA PRO A 418 -6.35 -19.69 26.77
C PRO A 418 -7.18 -19.07 27.89
N ASP A 419 -7.90 -19.90 28.62
CA ASP A 419 -8.72 -19.50 29.76
C ASP A 419 -7.91 -18.65 30.77
N GLY A 420 -8.46 -17.52 31.20
CA GLY A 420 -7.84 -16.62 32.16
C GLY A 420 -6.73 -15.71 31.58
N THR A 421 -6.53 -15.70 30.26
CA THR A 421 -5.54 -14.82 29.61
C THR A 421 -6.16 -13.58 28.97
N VAL A 422 -7.49 -13.50 28.94
CA VAL A 422 -8.22 -12.32 28.47
C VAL A 422 -8.66 -11.48 29.68
N SER A 423 -8.63 -10.16 29.54
CA SER A 423 -9.17 -9.24 30.54
C SER A 423 -10.67 -9.48 30.77
N TYR A 424 -11.14 -9.35 32.00
CA TYR A 424 -12.51 -9.64 32.39
C TYR A 424 -13.10 -8.53 33.28
N GLU A 425 -14.42 -8.47 33.35
CA GLU A 425 -15.16 -7.58 34.24
C GLU A 425 -15.07 -8.06 35.69
N VAL A 426 -14.89 -7.15 36.69
CA VAL A 426 -14.77 -7.44 38.12
C VAL A 426 -15.88 -6.81 38.92
#